data_c7dd6383545afdca2e638637827839ea
#
_entry.id   c7dd6383545afdca2e638637827839ea
#
_cell.length_a   1.000
_cell.length_b   1.000
_cell.length_c   1.000
_cell.angle_alpha   90.00
_cell.angle_beta   90.00
_cell.angle_gamma   90.00
#
_symmetry.space_group_name_H-M   'P 1'
#
loop_
_entity.id
_entity.type
_entity.pdbx_description
1 polymer ?
#
loop_
_entity_poly.entity_id
_entity_poly.type
_entity_poly.pdbx_seq_one_letter_code
_entity_poly.pdbx_strand_id
1 'polypeptide(L)'
;MIMCAWLCLSAQSYRNPVISGFHPDPSVCRVGGDFYAVNSSFNYFPGVPIFHSNDLVHWRQIGNVLDRESQLPLKGATSWLGIYAPTIRYHQGVYYMITTNVGNGGNFMVTSTNPRGPWSEPIWLEQQGIDPSLYFEGDRCYMVSNPDGVITMCEIDPASGKQLTPSRPLWKGDGGRYPEGPHIYKKDGYYYLLISEGGTELAHHLTIARSRHIYGPYESNPSNPILTNCNAKGENMQIQGTGHGDFVQDQHGDWWVMFLGYRNFGGSYHHLGRETCLAPVEWDTD
;
A
#
# COMPACT_ATOMS: atom_id res chain seq x y z
N MET A 1 -30.69 -42.85 -15.04
CA MET A 1 -29.23 -42.75 -15.10
C MET A 1 -28.87 -41.27 -14.92
N ILE A 2 -28.48 -40.86 -13.69
CA ILE A 2 -28.18 -39.47 -13.36
C ILE A 2 -26.69 -39.29 -13.63
N MET A 3 -26.35 -38.53 -14.65
CA MET A 3 -24.98 -38.13 -14.94
C MET A 3 -24.58 -37.02 -13.98
N CYS A 4 -23.79 -37.33 -12.95
CA CYS A 4 -23.11 -36.31 -12.15
C CYS A 4 -21.99 -35.67 -12.97
N ALA A 5 -22.21 -34.46 -13.45
CA ALA A 5 -21.14 -33.66 -14.01
C ALA A 5 -20.23 -33.20 -12.85
N TRP A 6 -19.03 -33.76 -12.77
CA TRP A 6 -17.96 -33.26 -11.93
C TRP A 6 -17.45 -31.94 -12.53
N LEU A 7 -17.85 -30.82 -11.92
CA LEU A 7 -17.16 -29.56 -12.17
C LEU A 7 -15.77 -29.66 -11.53
N CYS A 8 -14.77 -29.92 -12.35
CA CYS A 8 -13.39 -29.70 -11.93
C CYS A 8 -13.19 -28.19 -11.77
N LEU A 9 -13.30 -27.70 -10.56
CA LEU A 9 -12.73 -26.42 -10.19
C LEU A 9 -11.22 -26.56 -10.28
N SER A 10 -10.63 -26.13 -11.39
CA SER A 10 -9.20 -25.94 -11.46
C SER A 10 -8.84 -24.78 -10.53
N ALA A 11 -8.21 -25.07 -9.40
CA ALA A 11 -7.60 -24.04 -8.58
C ALA A 11 -6.60 -23.30 -9.47
N GLN A 12 -6.88 -22.03 -9.80
CA GLN A 12 -5.89 -21.19 -10.47
C GLN A 12 -4.76 -20.94 -9.49
N SER A 13 -3.59 -21.47 -9.78
CA SER A 13 -2.38 -21.21 -9.01
C SER A 13 -1.60 -20.06 -9.68
N TYR A 14 -1.06 -19.16 -8.88
CA TYR A 14 -0.13 -18.12 -9.34
C TYR A 14 1.19 -18.22 -8.55
N ARG A 15 2.19 -17.51 -9.02
CA ARG A 15 3.51 -17.47 -8.37
C ARG A 15 3.84 -16.06 -7.91
N ASN A 16 4.34 -15.96 -6.69
CA ASN A 16 4.94 -14.74 -6.19
C ASN A 16 6.45 -14.68 -6.56
N PRO A 17 6.98 -13.46 -6.83
CA PRO A 17 6.29 -12.17 -6.86
C PRO A 17 5.40 -12.03 -8.12
N VAL A 18 4.30 -11.27 -8.01
CA VAL A 18 3.44 -10.93 -9.15
C VAL A 18 4.00 -9.76 -9.96
N ILE A 19 4.79 -8.87 -9.34
CA ILE A 19 5.61 -7.87 -10.03
C ILE A 19 7.06 -8.10 -9.60
N SER A 20 7.85 -8.64 -10.50
CA SER A 20 9.25 -9.03 -10.27
C SER A 20 10.21 -7.85 -10.44
N GLY A 21 11.32 -7.87 -9.71
CA GLY A 21 12.33 -6.82 -9.70
C GLY A 21 12.09 -5.79 -8.60
N PHE A 22 12.84 -4.68 -8.60
CA PHE A 22 12.77 -3.67 -7.56
C PHE A 22 11.46 -2.86 -7.64
N HIS A 23 10.41 -3.38 -7.03
CA HIS A 23 9.09 -2.79 -6.92
C HIS A 23 8.58 -2.90 -5.48
N PRO A 24 9.14 -2.13 -4.53
CA PRO A 24 8.76 -2.15 -3.13
C PRO A 24 7.48 -1.37 -2.87
N ASP A 25 6.93 -1.55 -1.67
CA ASP A 25 5.90 -0.72 -1.07
C ASP A 25 4.68 -0.56 -1.99
N PRO A 26 4.03 -1.67 -2.40
CA PRO A 26 2.91 -1.61 -3.33
C PRO A 26 1.67 -0.97 -2.71
N SER A 27 0.98 -0.16 -3.49
CA SER A 27 -0.41 0.21 -3.22
C SER A 27 -1.26 -0.07 -4.44
N VAL A 28 -2.53 -0.42 -4.24
CA VAL A 28 -3.44 -0.89 -5.28
C VAL A 28 -4.83 -0.28 -5.14
N CYS A 29 -5.47 0.03 -6.26
CA CYS A 29 -6.90 0.34 -6.31
C CYS A 29 -7.59 -0.39 -7.45
N ARG A 30 -8.91 -0.59 -7.30
CA ARG A 30 -9.77 -1.18 -8.33
C ARG A 30 -10.73 -0.16 -8.92
N VAL A 31 -10.90 -0.21 -10.24
CA VAL A 31 -11.89 0.60 -10.97
C VAL A 31 -12.64 -0.30 -11.95
N GLY A 32 -13.86 -0.67 -11.61
CA GLY A 32 -14.61 -1.67 -12.37
C GLY A 32 -13.94 -3.04 -12.33
N GLY A 33 -13.53 -3.55 -13.49
CA GLY A 33 -12.79 -4.81 -13.64
C GLY A 33 -11.28 -4.63 -13.73
N ASP A 34 -10.78 -3.40 -13.58
CA ASP A 34 -9.36 -3.06 -13.74
C ASP A 34 -8.71 -2.79 -12.39
N PHE A 35 -7.46 -3.20 -12.22
CA PHE A 35 -6.62 -2.93 -11.06
C PHE A 35 -5.42 -2.08 -11.47
N TYR A 36 -5.08 -1.11 -10.62
CA TYR A 36 -3.92 -0.24 -10.82
C TYR A 36 -3.05 -0.27 -9.58
N ALA A 37 -1.75 -0.51 -9.77
CA ALA A 37 -0.79 -0.57 -8.69
C ALA A 37 0.36 0.40 -8.91
N VAL A 38 0.91 0.93 -7.82
CA VAL A 38 2.06 1.84 -7.79
C VAL A 38 3.09 1.35 -6.78
N ASN A 39 4.36 1.76 -6.96
CA ASN A 39 5.47 1.39 -6.09
C ASN A 39 6.39 2.58 -5.82
N SER A 40 7.14 2.51 -4.70
CA SER A 40 8.23 3.45 -4.39
C SER A 40 9.27 3.50 -5.50
N SER A 41 9.84 4.67 -5.72
CA SER A 41 10.88 4.86 -6.75
C SER A 41 12.13 5.58 -6.23
N PHE A 42 12.15 6.01 -4.98
CA PHE A 42 13.31 6.68 -4.35
C PHE A 42 13.85 7.81 -5.23
N ASN A 43 15.14 7.74 -5.61
CA ASN A 43 15.82 8.72 -6.44
C ASN A 43 15.80 8.38 -7.94
N TYR A 44 15.01 7.39 -8.37
CA TYR A 44 14.86 7.07 -9.80
C TYR A 44 13.89 8.03 -10.49
N PHE A 45 14.22 8.39 -11.73
CA PHE A 45 13.39 9.20 -12.61
C PHE A 45 13.17 8.47 -13.96
N PRO A 46 11.96 8.42 -14.52
CA PRO A 46 10.67 8.88 -13.95
C PRO A 46 10.29 8.10 -12.69
N GLY A 47 9.52 8.74 -11.78
CA GLY A 47 9.14 8.17 -10.50
C GLY A 47 7.75 7.57 -10.47
N VAL A 48 7.51 6.72 -9.48
CA VAL A 48 6.24 6.03 -9.22
C VAL A 48 5.75 5.27 -10.45
N PRO A 49 6.32 4.09 -10.76
CA PRO A 49 5.81 3.25 -11.83
C PRO A 49 4.36 2.89 -11.54
N ILE A 50 3.51 2.93 -12.57
CA ILE A 50 2.11 2.52 -12.49
C ILE A 50 1.87 1.31 -13.38
N PHE A 51 1.21 0.31 -12.79
CA PHE A 51 0.88 -0.98 -13.42
C PHE A 51 -0.61 -1.15 -13.55
N HIS A 52 -1.02 -1.93 -14.54
CA HIS A 52 -2.40 -2.33 -14.80
C HIS A 52 -2.53 -3.84 -14.85
N SER A 53 -3.61 -4.36 -14.27
CA SER A 53 -4.02 -5.78 -14.33
C SER A 53 -5.54 -5.89 -14.40
N ASN A 54 -6.05 -7.02 -14.89
CA ASN A 54 -7.47 -7.40 -14.82
C ASN A 54 -7.72 -8.56 -13.83
N ASP A 55 -6.65 -9.12 -13.23
CA ASP A 55 -6.74 -10.34 -12.43
C ASP A 55 -5.83 -10.34 -11.19
N LEU A 56 -5.16 -9.23 -10.87
CA LEU A 56 -4.18 -9.07 -9.78
C LEU A 56 -2.89 -9.89 -9.94
N VAL A 57 -2.80 -10.77 -10.94
CA VAL A 57 -1.67 -11.69 -11.16
C VAL A 57 -0.80 -11.23 -12.32
N HIS A 58 -1.41 -10.86 -13.43
CA HIS A 58 -0.71 -10.46 -14.65
C HIS A 58 -0.67 -8.93 -14.76
N TRP A 59 0.47 -8.37 -14.44
CA TRP A 59 0.69 -6.91 -14.41
C TRP A 59 1.48 -6.42 -15.60
N ARG A 60 1.09 -5.27 -16.14
CA ARG A 60 1.83 -4.56 -17.17
C ARG A 60 2.03 -3.11 -16.74
N GLN A 61 3.27 -2.65 -16.73
CA GLN A 61 3.57 -1.24 -16.53
C GLN A 61 2.96 -0.41 -17.67
N ILE A 62 2.20 0.61 -17.32
CA ILE A 62 1.48 1.48 -18.27
C ILE A 62 2.05 2.89 -18.33
N GLY A 63 3.02 3.22 -17.49
CA GLY A 63 3.69 4.51 -17.40
C GLY A 63 4.32 4.75 -16.05
N ASN A 64 4.55 6.01 -15.76
CA ASN A 64 4.97 6.53 -14.47
C ASN A 64 4.07 7.70 -14.08
N VAL A 65 3.77 7.83 -12.80
CA VAL A 65 2.91 8.92 -12.28
C VAL A 65 3.66 10.24 -12.28
N LEU A 66 4.95 10.21 -11.92
CA LEU A 66 5.81 11.38 -11.81
C LEU A 66 6.81 11.36 -12.96
N ASP A 67 6.54 12.13 -14.00
CA ASP A 67 7.29 12.12 -15.25
C ASP A 67 7.93 13.49 -15.60
N ARG A 68 7.77 14.48 -14.74
CA ARG A 68 8.30 15.84 -14.91
C ARG A 68 9.13 16.29 -13.72
N GLU A 69 10.15 17.10 -13.97
CA GLU A 69 11.01 17.64 -12.91
C GLU A 69 10.21 18.48 -11.88
N SER A 70 9.16 19.18 -12.33
CA SER A 70 8.27 19.94 -11.45
C SER A 70 7.51 19.08 -10.45
N GLN A 71 7.19 17.84 -10.81
CA GLN A 71 6.52 16.86 -9.94
C GLN A 71 7.51 16.14 -9.03
N LEU A 72 8.75 15.99 -9.46
CA LEU A 72 9.74 15.13 -8.84
C LEU A 72 11.09 15.83 -8.68
N PRO A 73 11.19 16.82 -7.77
CA PRO A 73 12.48 17.46 -7.46
C PRO A 73 13.36 16.47 -6.70
N LEU A 74 14.39 15.94 -7.38
CA LEU A 74 15.37 14.97 -6.83
C LEU A 74 16.76 15.54 -6.65
N LYS A 75 16.94 16.84 -6.86
CA LYS A 75 18.27 17.46 -6.74
C LYS A 75 18.85 17.26 -5.35
N GLY A 76 20.02 16.60 -5.30
CA GLY A 76 20.68 16.25 -4.04
C GLY A 76 20.15 15.00 -3.34
N ALA A 77 19.17 14.31 -3.90
CA ALA A 77 18.70 13.04 -3.35
C ALA A 77 19.78 11.97 -3.47
N THR A 78 20.08 11.30 -2.36
CA THR A 78 20.92 10.09 -2.33
C THR A 78 20.07 8.85 -2.56
N SER A 79 20.71 7.68 -2.65
CA SER A 79 20.01 6.41 -2.91
C SER A 79 18.95 6.02 -1.88
N TRP A 80 18.93 6.65 -0.72
CA TRP A 80 17.95 6.42 0.37
C TRP A 80 16.94 7.56 0.53
N LEU A 81 16.97 8.57 -0.34
CA LEU A 81 16.05 9.70 -0.33
C LEU A 81 15.16 9.69 -1.56
N GLY A 82 14.24 10.65 -1.65
CA GLY A 82 13.29 10.78 -2.75
C GLY A 82 11.94 10.17 -2.45
N ILE A 83 11.36 9.46 -3.40
CA ILE A 83 9.97 9.00 -3.34
C ILE A 83 9.85 7.68 -2.58
N TYR A 84 9.28 7.78 -1.39
CA TYR A 84 8.93 6.64 -0.54
C TYR A 84 7.55 6.07 -0.95
N ALA A 85 6.92 5.28 -0.06
CA ALA A 85 5.72 4.54 -0.39
C ALA A 85 4.60 5.42 -0.94
N PRO A 86 4.17 5.20 -2.19
CA PRO A 86 3.01 5.86 -2.76
C PRO A 86 1.74 5.09 -2.40
N THR A 87 0.63 5.81 -2.27
CA THR A 87 -0.71 5.22 -2.24
C THR A 87 -1.50 5.69 -3.44
N ILE A 88 -2.17 4.78 -4.13
CA ILE A 88 -3.12 5.09 -5.20
C ILE A 88 -4.55 4.83 -4.73
N ARG A 89 -5.45 5.79 -4.97
CA ARG A 89 -6.91 5.64 -4.72
C ARG A 89 -7.69 6.19 -5.90
N TYR A 90 -8.89 5.66 -6.09
CA TYR A 90 -9.85 6.17 -7.07
C TYR A 90 -11.14 6.58 -6.38
N HIS A 91 -11.56 7.81 -6.60
CA HIS A 91 -12.78 8.35 -6.01
C HIS A 91 -13.47 9.31 -6.99
N GLN A 92 -14.77 9.11 -7.24
CA GLN A 92 -15.61 9.98 -8.08
C GLN A 92 -15.01 10.37 -9.45
N GLY A 93 -14.42 9.39 -10.15
CA GLY A 93 -13.86 9.61 -11.49
C GLY A 93 -12.41 10.09 -11.52
N VAL A 94 -11.77 10.30 -10.36
CA VAL A 94 -10.42 10.82 -10.22
C VAL A 94 -9.51 9.79 -9.55
N TYR A 95 -8.33 9.59 -10.11
CA TYR A 95 -7.22 8.88 -9.47
C TYR A 95 -6.42 9.89 -8.64
N TYR A 96 -6.10 9.50 -7.42
CA TYR A 96 -5.25 10.22 -6.49
C TYR A 96 -4.01 9.37 -6.22
N MET A 97 -2.83 9.91 -6.42
CA MET A 97 -1.58 9.30 -5.93
C MET A 97 -0.95 10.26 -4.91
N ILE A 98 -0.73 9.75 -3.71
CA ILE A 98 -0.10 10.47 -2.61
C ILE A 98 1.18 9.75 -2.21
N THR A 99 2.23 10.50 -1.86
CA THR A 99 3.53 9.96 -1.45
C THR A 99 4.33 10.99 -0.65
N THR A 100 5.50 10.57 -0.17
CA THR A 100 6.49 11.45 0.48
C THR A 100 7.73 11.58 -0.39
N ASN A 101 8.16 12.80 -0.68
CA ASN A 101 9.51 13.08 -1.19
C ASN A 101 10.43 13.37 -0.01
N VAL A 102 11.12 12.35 0.47
CA VAL A 102 12.01 12.44 1.63
C VAL A 102 13.26 13.24 1.26
N GLY A 103 13.52 14.30 2.03
CA GLY A 103 14.63 15.23 1.80
C GLY A 103 14.30 16.38 0.86
N ASN A 104 13.18 16.38 0.15
CA ASN A 104 12.81 17.40 -0.83
C ASN A 104 11.31 17.74 -0.84
N GLY A 105 10.77 18.20 0.28
CA GLY A 105 9.43 18.80 0.33
C GLY A 105 8.40 18.04 1.17
N GLY A 106 8.56 16.75 1.44
CA GLY A 106 7.63 15.99 2.29
C GLY A 106 6.45 15.39 1.51
N ASN A 107 5.27 15.40 2.12
CA ASN A 107 4.07 14.77 1.56
C ASN A 107 3.44 15.64 0.46
N PHE A 108 3.04 14.99 -0.63
CA PHE A 108 2.29 15.62 -1.71
C PHE A 108 1.38 14.61 -2.40
N MET A 109 0.41 15.11 -3.14
CA MET A 109 -0.41 14.29 -4.02
C MET A 109 -0.50 14.88 -5.42
N VAL A 110 -0.75 14.02 -6.40
CA VAL A 110 -1.09 14.36 -7.79
C VAL A 110 -2.36 13.62 -8.20
N THR A 111 -3.10 14.18 -9.14
CA THR A 111 -4.39 13.63 -9.58
C THR A 111 -4.45 13.47 -11.10
N SER A 112 -5.27 12.54 -11.55
CA SER A 112 -5.61 12.39 -12.98
C SER A 112 -6.98 11.73 -13.15
N THR A 113 -7.66 12.01 -14.25
CA THR A 113 -8.85 11.25 -14.67
C THR A 113 -8.51 10.03 -15.54
N ASN A 114 -7.24 9.90 -15.92
CA ASN A 114 -6.73 8.78 -16.71
C ASN A 114 -5.49 8.18 -16.01
N PRO A 115 -5.45 6.88 -15.70
CA PRO A 115 -4.31 6.28 -15.00
C PRO A 115 -2.99 6.36 -15.78
N ARG A 116 -3.06 6.60 -17.10
CA ARG A 116 -1.86 6.85 -17.94
C ARG A 116 -1.41 8.31 -17.91
N GLY A 117 -2.12 9.17 -17.20
CA GLY A 117 -1.89 10.60 -17.19
C GLY A 117 -2.55 11.37 -18.34
N PRO A 118 -2.21 12.65 -18.50
CA PRO A 118 -1.23 13.36 -17.66
C PRO A 118 -1.69 13.50 -16.22
N TRP A 119 -0.76 13.40 -15.29
CA TRP A 119 -0.98 13.67 -13.88
C TRP A 119 -0.77 15.15 -13.57
N SER A 120 -1.48 15.67 -12.58
CA SER A 120 -1.40 17.09 -12.21
C SER A 120 -0.02 17.51 -11.69
N GLU A 121 0.19 18.79 -11.50
CA GLU A 121 1.27 19.30 -10.66
C GLU A 121 1.03 18.90 -9.20
N PRO A 122 2.09 18.83 -8.37
CA PRO A 122 1.99 18.42 -6.98
C PRO A 122 1.16 19.39 -6.13
N ILE A 123 0.28 18.84 -5.32
CA ILE A 123 -0.38 19.52 -4.22
C ILE A 123 0.34 19.12 -2.95
N TRP A 124 1.14 20.01 -2.39
CA TRP A 124 1.90 19.77 -1.16
C TRP A 124 0.99 19.82 0.08
N LEU A 125 1.26 18.92 1.04
CA LEU A 125 0.40 18.67 2.18
C LEU A 125 1.09 19.08 3.48
N GLU A 126 0.29 19.57 4.45
CA GLU A 126 0.80 20.06 5.72
C GLU A 126 1.14 18.93 6.70
N GLN A 127 0.34 17.84 6.72
CA GLN A 127 0.59 16.72 7.63
C GLN A 127 1.91 16.04 7.29
N GLN A 128 2.75 15.93 8.31
CA GLN A 128 4.09 15.35 8.22
C GLN A 128 4.06 13.81 8.32
N GLY A 129 5.22 13.20 8.18
CA GLY A 129 5.43 11.76 8.28
C GLY A 129 5.64 11.12 6.92
N ILE A 130 5.89 9.81 6.92
CA ILE A 130 6.07 9.02 5.72
C ILE A 130 4.84 8.16 5.44
N ASP A 131 4.83 7.51 4.28
CA ASP A 131 3.85 6.53 3.84
C ASP A 131 2.39 7.04 3.93
N PRO A 132 2.11 8.21 3.35
CA PRO A 132 0.77 8.76 3.44
C PRO A 132 -0.23 7.92 2.63
N SER A 133 -1.43 7.75 3.17
CA SER A 133 -2.56 7.18 2.44
C SER A 133 -3.79 8.05 2.52
N LEU A 134 -4.72 7.83 1.58
CA LEU A 134 -6.01 8.50 1.55
C LEU A 134 -7.14 7.48 1.80
N TYR A 135 -8.12 7.90 2.59
CA TYR A 135 -9.37 7.20 2.77
C TYR A 135 -10.54 8.16 2.48
N PHE A 136 -11.42 7.76 1.58
CA PHE A 136 -12.61 8.53 1.21
C PHE A 136 -13.87 7.93 1.83
N GLU A 137 -14.70 8.77 2.46
CA GLU A 137 -16.01 8.39 2.95
C GLU A 137 -17.03 9.48 2.59
N GLY A 138 -17.87 9.20 1.61
CA GLY A 138 -18.73 10.22 1.01
C GLY A 138 -17.89 11.35 0.42
N ASP A 139 -18.17 12.58 0.83
CA ASP A 139 -17.43 13.77 0.37
C ASP A 139 -16.21 14.11 1.24
N ARG A 140 -15.91 13.29 2.26
CA ARG A 140 -14.78 13.51 3.16
C ARG A 140 -13.56 12.75 2.70
N CYS A 141 -12.40 13.39 2.81
CA CYS A 141 -11.11 12.80 2.53
C CYS A 141 -10.23 12.85 3.77
N TYR A 142 -9.74 11.69 4.19
CA TYR A 142 -8.83 11.55 5.33
C TYR A 142 -7.44 11.19 4.83
N MET A 143 -6.43 11.89 5.35
CA MET A 143 -5.03 11.57 5.15
C MET A 143 -4.48 10.92 6.41
N VAL A 144 -3.83 9.77 6.23
CA VAL A 144 -3.16 9.02 7.29
C VAL A 144 -1.68 8.93 6.97
N SER A 145 -0.81 9.09 7.96
CA SER A 145 0.65 8.96 7.79
C SER A 145 1.33 8.63 9.12
N ASN A 146 2.65 8.41 9.08
CA ASN A 146 3.45 8.16 10.28
C ASN A 146 4.51 9.26 10.48
N PRO A 147 4.23 10.31 11.27
CA PRO A 147 5.21 11.36 11.55
C PRO A 147 6.31 10.93 12.53
N ASP A 148 5.99 10.23 13.63
CA ASP A 148 6.93 9.95 14.72
C ASP A 148 6.68 8.57 15.38
N GLY A 149 6.46 7.54 14.56
CA GLY A 149 6.21 6.17 15.08
C GLY A 149 4.80 5.96 15.65
N VAL A 150 3.90 6.91 15.41
CA VAL A 150 2.48 6.79 15.74
C VAL A 150 1.67 7.16 14.51
N ILE A 151 0.80 6.27 14.07
CA ILE A 151 -0.10 6.56 12.96
C ILE A 151 -1.04 7.68 13.33
N THR A 152 -1.03 8.75 12.53
CA THR A 152 -1.84 9.95 12.71
C THR A 152 -2.75 10.20 11.51
N MET A 153 -3.87 10.86 11.75
CA MET A 153 -4.86 11.18 10.71
C MET A 153 -5.37 12.60 10.85
N CYS A 154 -5.59 13.25 9.72
CA CYS A 154 -6.37 14.47 9.60
C CYS A 154 -7.38 14.35 8.45
N GLU A 155 -8.35 15.26 8.41
CA GLU A 155 -9.20 15.48 7.25
C GLU A 155 -8.58 16.55 6.36
N ILE A 156 -8.61 16.34 5.05
CA ILE A 156 -8.09 17.30 4.07
C ILE A 156 -9.14 17.61 3.00
N ASP A 157 -9.02 18.77 2.37
CA ASP A 157 -9.68 19.05 1.10
C ASP A 157 -8.84 18.45 -0.04
N PRO A 158 -9.30 17.41 -0.74
CA PRO A 158 -8.49 16.76 -1.77
C PRO A 158 -8.26 17.60 -3.03
N ALA A 159 -9.00 18.70 -3.20
CA ALA A 159 -8.80 19.61 -4.33
C ALA A 159 -7.64 20.58 -4.12
N SER A 160 -7.42 21.02 -2.88
CA SER A 160 -6.39 22.01 -2.52
C SER A 160 -5.27 21.46 -1.66
N GLY A 161 -5.44 20.28 -1.05
CA GLY A 161 -4.53 19.71 -0.06
C GLY A 161 -4.63 20.37 1.33
N LYS A 162 -5.53 21.34 1.50
CA LYS A 162 -5.68 22.06 2.76
C LYS A 162 -6.11 21.11 3.88
N GLN A 163 -5.38 21.14 4.98
CA GLN A 163 -5.75 20.42 6.19
C GLN A 163 -6.99 21.10 6.85
N LEU A 164 -8.05 20.31 7.04
CA LEU A 164 -9.33 20.79 7.57
C LEU A 164 -9.48 20.53 9.07
N THR A 165 -8.78 19.52 9.60
CA THR A 165 -8.79 19.20 11.03
C THR A 165 -7.36 19.00 11.54
N PRO A 166 -7.11 19.26 12.85
CA PRO A 166 -5.82 18.91 13.42
C PRO A 166 -5.50 17.42 13.28
N SER A 167 -4.22 17.09 13.06
CA SER A 167 -3.74 15.71 13.06
C SER A 167 -3.94 15.09 14.44
N ARG A 168 -4.46 13.86 14.48
CA ARG A 168 -4.74 13.10 15.71
C ARG A 168 -4.08 11.73 15.65
N PRO A 169 -3.46 11.27 16.75
CA PRO A 169 -2.95 9.91 16.82
C PRO A 169 -4.09 8.90 16.77
N LEU A 170 -3.90 7.82 16.00
CA LEU A 170 -4.83 6.70 15.88
C LEU A 170 -4.33 5.47 16.64
N TRP A 171 -3.14 5.00 16.29
CA TRP A 171 -2.58 3.76 16.80
C TRP A 171 -1.06 3.75 16.64
N LYS A 172 -0.37 3.10 17.57
CA LYS A 172 1.10 2.96 17.57
C LYS A 172 1.58 1.55 17.20
N GLY A 173 0.67 0.71 16.70
CA GLY A 173 0.96 -0.69 16.43
C GLY A 173 0.96 -1.58 17.67
N ASP A 174 1.41 -2.81 17.50
CA ASP A 174 1.50 -3.84 18.55
C ASP A 174 2.85 -3.86 19.29
N GLY A 175 3.68 -2.83 19.07
CA GLY A 175 4.97 -2.68 19.73
C GLY A 175 6.15 -3.17 18.90
N GLY A 176 5.93 -3.47 17.62
CA GLY A 176 7.00 -3.65 16.64
C GLY A 176 7.75 -2.34 16.36
N ARG A 177 8.95 -2.45 15.78
CA ARG A 177 9.70 -1.26 15.32
C ARG A 177 9.03 -0.64 14.11
N TYR A 178 9.10 0.67 13.99
CA TYR A 178 8.74 1.41 12.79
C TYR A 178 7.33 1.08 12.26
N PRO A 179 6.26 1.41 13.01
CA PRO A 179 4.90 1.32 12.47
C PRO A 179 4.78 2.25 11.25
N GLU A 180 4.45 1.71 10.08
CA GLU A 180 4.46 2.41 8.79
C GLU A 180 3.40 1.87 7.83
N GLY A 181 3.26 2.44 6.63
CA GLY A 181 2.35 1.97 5.59
C GLY A 181 0.88 1.91 6.00
N PRO A 182 0.30 2.95 6.61
CA PRO A 182 -1.07 2.88 7.14
C PRO A 182 -2.11 2.93 6.02
N HIS A 183 -3.10 2.03 6.07
CA HIS A 183 -4.27 2.05 5.21
C HIS A 183 -5.55 1.82 6.02
N ILE A 184 -6.62 2.57 5.71
CA ILE A 184 -7.94 2.42 6.33
C ILE A 184 -8.90 1.75 5.37
N TYR A 185 -9.65 0.77 5.89
CA TYR A 185 -10.74 0.07 5.19
C TYR A 185 -12.00 0.08 6.05
N LYS A 186 -13.17 0.02 5.40
CA LYS A 186 -14.44 -0.10 6.10
C LYS A 186 -15.13 -1.41 5.71
N LYS A 187 -15.46 -2.23 6.70
CA LYS A 187 -16.16 -3.50 6.51
C LYS A 187 -17.03 -3.79 7.72
N ASP A 188 -18.27 -4.22 7.48
CA ASP A 188 -19.25 -4.66 8.50
C ASP A 188 -19.40 -3.69 9.69
N GLY A 189 -19.37 -2.38 9.38
CA GLY A 189 -19.55 -1.31 10.36
C GLY A 189 -18.31 -1.01 11.23
N TYR A 190 -17.17 -1.59 10.90
CA TYR A 190 -15.87 -1.26 11.49
C TYR A 190 -14.96 -0.56 10.49
N TYR A 191 -14.10 0.30 11.02
CA TYR A 191 -12.89 0.79 10.36
C TYR A 191 -11.74 -0.11 10.76
N TYR A 192 -11.00 -0.60 9.78
CA TYR A 192 -9.79 -1.39 9.97
C TYR A 192 -8.59 -0.55 9.58
N LEU A 193 -7.61 -0.50 10.44
CA LEU A 193 -6.33 0.15 10.19
C LEU A 193 -5.26 -0.91 10.03
N LEU A 194 -4.79 -1.10 8.80
CA LEU A 194 -3.67 -1.95 8.43
C LEU A 194 -2.39 -1.13 8.51
N ILE A 195 -1.34 -1.71 9.08
CA ILE A 195 0.01 -1.11 9.10
C ILE A 195 1.07 -2.20 8.95
N SER A 196 2.29 -1.76 8.69
CA SER A 196 3.50 -2.59 8.78
C SER A 196 4.30 -2.26 10.02
N GLU A 197 4.97 -3.26 10.56
CA GLU A 197 5.92 -3.13 11.68
C GLU A 197 7.15 -4.00 11.42
N GLY A 198 8.22 -3.79 12.19
CA GLY A 198 9.46 -4.57 12.10
C GLY A 198 10.56 -3.95 11.23
N GLY A 199 10.23 -2.92 10.46
CA GLY A 199 11.13 -2.30 9.49
C GLY A 199 11.35 -3.17 8.24
N THR A 200 12.02 -2.64 7.20
CA THR A 200 12.17 -3.29 5.89
C THR A 200 13.19 -4.45 5.88
N GLU A 201 13.22 -5.24 6.95
CA GLU A 201 14.16 -6.35 7.18
C GLU A 201 13.39 -7.67 7.35
N LEU A 202 14.06 -8.71 7.82
CA LEU A 202 13.44 -10.03 8.04
C LEU A 202 12.26 -9.99 9.03
N ALA A 203 12.30 -9.05 10.00
CA ALA A 203 11.24 -8.87 10.99
C ALA A 203 10.00 -8.15 10.46
N HIS A 204 9.98 -7.72 9.20
CA HIS A 204 8.87 -7.00 8.58
C HIS A 204 7.60 -7.86 8.55
N HIS A 205 6.47 -7.28 8.94
CA HIS A 205 5.20 -7.97 9.04
C HIS A 205 4.01 -6.99 8.96
N LEU A 206 2.81 -7.51 8.75
CA LEU A 206 1.58 -6.74 8.78
C LEU A 206 0.81 -6.97 10.08
N THR A 207 0.32 -5.88 10.66
CA THR A 207 -0.61 -5.89 11.79
C THR A 207 -1.86 -5.08 11.43
N ILE A 208 -2.97 -5.42 12.08
CA ILE A 208 -4.26 -4.78 11.84
C ILE A 208 -4.98 -4.51 13.17
N ALA A 209 -5.68 -3.39 13.22
CA ALA A 209 -6.55 -3.03 14.33
C ALA A 209 -7.91 -2.59 13.81
N ARG A 210 -8.96 -2.63 14.64
CA ARG A 210 -10.31 -2.21 14.27
C ARG A 210 -10.92 -1.21 15.24
N SER A 211 -11.86 -0.39 14.75
CA SER A 211 -12.65 0.52 15.57
C SER A 211 -14.04 0.73 14.98
N ARG A 212 -15.03 1.03 15.83
CA ARG A 212 -16.35 1.52 15.39
C ARG A 212 -16.33 2.97 14.91
N HIS A 213 -15.31 3.71 15.26
CA HIS A 213 -15.14 5.13 14.92
C HIS A 213 -13.84 5.33 14.17
N ILE A 214 -13.87 6.16 13.12
CA ILE A 214 -12.71 6.39 12.26
C ILE A 214 -11.50 6.96 13.03
N TYR A 215 -11.73 7.72 14.10
CA TYR A 215 -10.67 8.26 14.98
C TYR A 215 -10.33 7.35 16.17
N GLY A 216 -10.83 6.10 16.16
CA GLY A 216 -10.56 5.15 17.25
C GLY A 216 -11.50 5.30 18.46
N PRO A 217 -11.13 4.65 19.59
CA PRO A 217 -9.89 3.88 19.77
C PRO A 217 -9.85 2.62 18.89
N TYR A 218 -8.66 2.31 18.37
CA TYR A 218 -8.41 1.10 17.60
C TYR A 218 -7.99 -0.05 18.51
N GLU A 219 -8.66 -1.19 18.39
CA GLU A 219 -8.36 -2.43 19.09
C GLU A 219 -7.51 -3.33 18.19
N SER A 220 -6.34 -3.72 18.68
CA SER A 220 -5.44 -4.63 17.99
C SER A 220 -6.07 -6.00 17.76
N ASN A 221 -5.83 -6.60 16.60
CA ASN A 221 -6.22 -7.98 16.34
C ASN A 221 -5.38 -8.93 17.23
N PRO A 222 -6.01 -9.80 18.05
CA PRO A 222 -5.27 -10.73 18.92
C PRO A 222 -4.45 -11.76 18.13
N SER A 223 -4.73 -11.93 16.84
CA SER A 223 -3.98 -12.84 15.94
C SER A 223 -2.86 -12.14 15.15
N ASN A 224 -2.53 -10.88 15.49
CA ASN A 224 -1.38 -10.22 14.87
C ASN A 224 -0.06 -10.97 15.16
N PRO A 225 0.89 -10.96 14.21
CA PRO A 225 0.82 -10.38 12.89
C PRO A 225 -0.02 -11.22 11.92
N ILE A 226 -0.82 -10.55 11.08
CA ILE A 226 -1.68 -11.21 10.07
C ILE A 226 -0.91 -11.72 8.83
N LEU A 227 0.27 -11.17 8.58
CA LEU A 227 1.19 -11.63 7.55
C LEU A 227 2.61 -11.50 8.06
N THR A 228 3.37 -12.60 8.04
CA THR A 228 4.80 -12.60 8.40
C THR A 228 5.50 -13.86 7.87
N ASN A 229 6.77 -13.71 7.51
CA ASN A 229 7.72 -14.81 7.34
C ASN A 229 8.90 -14.69 8.32
N CYS A 230 8.73 -13.88 9.36
CA CYS A 230 9.72 -13.60 10.39
C CYS A 230 9.67 -14.64 11.52
N ASN A 231 10.14 -15.84 11.23
CA ASN A 231 10.28 -16.90 12.25
C ASN A 231 11.44 -17.85 11.86
N ALA A 232 11.77 -18.82 12.71
CA ALA A 232 12.83 -19.79 12.43
C ALA A 232 12.62 -20.57 11.12
N LYS A 233 11.38 -20.73 10.65
CA LYS A 233 11.06 -21.28 9.34
C LYS A 233 11.22 -20.25 8.23
N GLY A 234 10.98 -18.97 8.52
CA GLY A 234 11.08 -17.86 7.58
C GLY A 234 12.46 -17.67 7.00
N GLU A 235 13.52 -17.94 7.76
CA GLU A 235 14.90 -17.90 7.28
C GLU A 235 15.17 -18.84 6.09
N ASN A 236 14.42 -19.92 5.97
CA ASN A 236 14.53 -20.90 4.90
C ASN A 236 13.44 -20.73 3.83
N MET A 237 12.53 -19.78 3.96
CA MET A 237 11.50 -19.56 2.97
C MET A 237 12.05 -18.77 1.78
N GLN A 238 11.52 -19.07 0.59
CA GLN A 238 11.93 -18.41 -0.63
C GLN A 238 11.62 -16.91 -0.61
N ILE A 239 10.51 -16.50 0.01
CA ILE A 239 10.11 -15.10 0.18
C ILE A 239 10.19 -14.74 1.65
N GLN A 240 10.88 -13.66 1.98
CA GLN A 240 11.13 -13.18 3.34
C GLN A 240 10.89 -11.68 3.45
N GLY A 241 10.89 -11.15 4.70
CA GLY A 241 10.74 -9.72 4.99
C GLY A 241 9.41 -9.18 4.47
N THR A 242 8.33 -9.96 4.62
CA THR A 242 7.01 -9.64 4.08
C THR A 242 6.32 -8.56 4.88
N GLY A 243 5.90 -7.49 4.23
CA GLY A 243 5.22 -6.36 4.88
C GLY A 243 4.79 -5.31 3.87
N HIS A 244 4.52 -4.11 4.34
CA HIS A 244 4.07 -2.96 3.57
C HIS A 244 2.98 -3.33 2.58
N GLY A 245 1.79 -3.67 3.10
CA GLY A 245 0.70 -4.21 2.29
C GLY A 245 -0.47 -3.25 2.17
N ASP A 246 -1.16 -3.35 1.04
CA ASP A 246 -2.42 -2.66 0.76
C ASP A 246 -3.48 -3.68 0.32
N PHE A 247 -4.69 -3.58 0.90
CA PHE A 247 -5.80 -4.48 0.58
C PHE A 247 -6.61 -3.97 -0.62
N VAL A 248 -7.09 -4.91 -1.41
CA VAL A 248 -8.04 -4.63 -2.48
C VAL A 248 -9.11 -5.71 -2.53
N GLN A 249 -10.33 -5.32 -2.88
CA GLN A 249 -11.42 -6.24 -3.12
C GLN A 249 -11.61 -6.44 -4.62
N ASP A 250 -11.68 -7.69 -5.06
CA ASP A 250 -11.94 -7.99 -6.47
C ASP A 250 -13.42 -7.87 -6.86
N GLN A 251 -13.74 -8.16 -8.12
CA GLN A 251 -15.11 -8.07 -8.62
C GLN A 251 -16.07 -9.13 -8.06
N HIS A 252 -15.54 -10.16 -7.42
CA HIS A 252 -16.32 -11.24 -6.77
C HIS A 252 -16.59 -10.96 -5.31
N GLY A 253 -15.92 -9.92 -4.76
CA GLY A 253 -15.99 -9.56 -3.35
C GLY A 253 -14.90 -10.21 -2.51
N ASP A 254 -13.98 -10.95 -3.13
CA ASP A 254 -12.86 -11.56 -2.43
C ASP A 254 -11.78 -10.52 -2.15
N TRP A 255 -11.15 -10.63 -0.97
CA TRP A 255 -10.13 -9.69 -0.53
C TRP A 255 -8.74 -10.25 -0.78
N TRP A 256 -7.86 -9.35 -1.19
CA TRP A 256 -6.46 -9.62 -1.51
C TRP A 256 -5.57 -8.59 -0.85
N VAL A 257 -4.34 -8.99 -0.53
CA VAL A 257 -3.27 -8.08 -0.09
C VAL A 257 -2.13 -8.12 -1.11
N MET A 258 -1.77 -6.95 -1.64
CA MET A 258 -0.48 -6.75 -2.29
C MET A 258 0.52 -6.29 -1.24
N PHE A 259 1.70 -6.90 -1.19
CA PHE A 259 2.73 -6.63 -0.18
C PHE A 259 4.13 -6.79 -0.76
N LEU A 260 5.11 -6.25 -0.11
CA LEU A 260 6.51 -6.47 -0.50
C LEU A 260 7.10 -7.73 0.14
N GLY A 261 8.11 -8.29 -0.53
CA GLY A 261 8.92 -9.38 0.02
C GLY A 261 10.25 -9.49 -0.73
N TYR A 262 11.23 -10.10 -0.05
CA TYR A 262 12.51 -10.44 -0.66
C TYR A 262 12.49 -11.87 -1.15
N ARG A 263 12.90 -12.11 -2.39
CA ARG A 263 13.07 -13.45 -2.92
C ARG A 263 14.51 -13.90 -2.77
N ASN A 264 14.73 -14.96 -2.00
CA ASN A 264 16.05 -15.53 -1.74
C ASN A 264 16.54 -16.40 -2.90
N PHE A 265 17.82 -16.26 -3.18
CA PHE A 265 18.57 -17.03 -4.18
C PHE A 265 19.76 -17.71 -3.49
N GLY A 266 19.58 -18.94 -3.02
CA GLY A 266 20.62 -19.69 -2.33
C GLY A 266 20.92 -19.17 -0.91
N GLY A 267 20.29 -19.74 0.09
CA GLY A 267 20.39 -19.29 1.49
C GLY A 267 19.61 -18.01 1.74
N SER A 268 20.19 -17.06 2.45
CA SER A 268 19.55 -15.78 2.81
C SER A 268 19.94 -14.63 1.88
N TYR A 269 20.46 -14.90 0.70
CA TYR A 269 20.90 -13.87 -0.23
C TYR A 269 19.76 -13.41 -1.16
N HIS A 270 19.51 -12.13 -1.20
CA HIS A 270 18.61 -11.49 -2.17
C HIS A 270 19.34 -10.33 -2.85
N HIS A 271 19.17 -10.16 -4.16
CA HIS A 271 19.82 -9.12 -4.95
C HIS A 271 18.87 -8.32 -5.85
N LEU A 272 17.63 -8.77 -5.97
CA LEU A 272 16.60 -8.03 -6.72
C LEU A 272 15.92 -6.96 -5.86
N GLY A 273 16.19 -6.94 -4.56
CA GLY A 273 15.52 -6.06 -3.60
C GLY A 273 14.12 -6.53 -3.24
N ARG A 274 13.27 -5.59 -2.86
CA ARG A 274 11.89 -5.82 -2.47
C ARG A 274 11.02 -5.90 -3.72
N GLU A 275 10.32 -6.99 -3.88
CA GLU A 275 9.44 -7.29 -5.01
C GLU A 275 7.97 -7.28 -4.54
N THR A 276 7.01 -7.06 -5.44
CA THR A 276 5.59 -7.06 -5.09
C THR A 276 4.99 -8.47 -5.17
N CYS A 277 4.40 -8.89 -4.08
CA CYS A 277 3.72 -10.16 -3.88
C CYS A 277 2.21 -9.98 -3.69
N LEU A 278 1.46 -11.07 -3.79
CA LEU A 278 0.01 -11.12 -3.62
C LEU A 278 -0.36 -12.30 -2.71
N ALA A 279 -1.36 -12.11 -1.85
CA ALA A 279 -1.99 -13.20 -1.08
C ALA A 279 -3.50 -12.94 -0.92
N PRO A 280 -4.31 -14.00 -0.78
CA PRO A 280 -5.70 -13.84 -0.39
C PRO A 280 -5.80 -13.35 1.07
N VAL A 281 -6.89 -12.65 1.37
CA VAL A 281 -7.22 -12.21 2.73
C VAL A 281 -8.53 -12.87 3.15
N GLU A 282 -8.47 -13.61 4.22
CA GLU A 282 -9.65 -14.19 4.86
C GLU A 282 -10.05 -13.33 6.05
N TRP A 283 -11.36 -13.09 6.18
CA TRP A 283 -11.93 -12.34 7.30
C TRP A 283 -12.65 -13.32 8.21
N ASP A 284 -12.24 -13.35 9.47
CA ASP A 284 -12.96 -14.10 10.49
C ASP A 284 -14.34 -13.49 10.75
N THR A 285 -15.28 -14.32 11.18
CA THR A 285 -16.68 -13.93 11.41
C THR A 285 -16.92 -13.35 12.80
N ASP A 286 -15.92 -13.28 13.66
CA ASP A 286 -16.04 -12.86 15.08
C ASP A 286 -15.79 -11.37 15.31
#